data_9fb333ae486717cd38bb2c39950444f4
#
_entry.id   9fb333ae486717cd38bb2c39950444f4
#
_cell.length_a   1.000
_cell.length_b   1.000
_cell.length_c   1.000
_cell.angle_alpha   90.00
_cell.angle_beta   90.00
_cell.angle_gamma   90.00
#
_symmetry.space_group_name_H-M   'P 1'
#
loop_
_entity.id
_entity.type
_entity.pdbx_description
1 polymer ?
#
loop_
_entity_poly.entity_id
_entity_poly.type
_entity_poly.pdbx_seq_one_letter_code
_entity_poly.pdbx_strand_id
1 'polypeptide(L)' 'MQIGIFTVGDVTTDPTTGRTPTEHERIKATVAIAKKAEEIGLDVFATGEHHNPPFVASNPTATLAYIGAQTENLSLIHI' A
#
# COMPACT_ATOMS: atom_id res chain seq x y z
N MET A 1 -21.14 7.54 -0.53
CA MET A 1 -20.44 6.23 -0.45
C MET A 1 -18.95 6.46 -0.61
N GLN A 2 -18.14 5.83 0.22
CA GLN A 2 -16.69 5.90 0.10
C GLN A 2 -16.17 4.60 -0.51
N ILE A 3 -15.23 4.73 -1.44
CA ILE A 3 -14.60 3.60 -2.10
C ILE A 3 -13.09 3.74 -1.93
N GLY A 4 -12.43 2.64 -1.64
CA GLY A 4 -11.00 2.68 -1.41
C GLY A 4 -10.29 1.37 -1.71
N ILE A 5 -9.01 1.33 -1.35
CA ILE A 5 -8.13 0.18 -1.53
C ILE A 5 -7.65 -0.29 -0.17
N PHE A 6 -7.58 -1.60 0.00
CA PHE A 6 -6.95 -2.24 1.15
C PHE A 6 -5.81 -3.12 0.70
N THR A 7 -4.69 -3.08 1.39
CA THR A 7 -3.57 -3.98 1.13
C THR A 7 -3.06 -4.59 2.43
N VAL A 8 -2.61 -5.84 2.35
CA VAL A 8 -1.93 -6.50 3.46
C VAL A 8 -0.40 -6.43 3.32
N GLY A 9 0.09 -5.80 2.26
CA GLY A 9 1.52 -5.65 2.04
C GLY A 9 2.23 -6.95 1.66
N ASP A 10 1.54 -7.84 0.95
CA ASP A 10 2.10 -9.11 0.52
C ASP A 10 3.18 -8.94 -0.55
N VAL A 11 4.14 -9.86 -0.54
CA VAL A 11 5.17 -9.95 -1.57
C VAL A 11 4.99 -11.27 -2.29
N THR A 12 4.34 -11.22 -3.44
CA THR A 12 3.98 -12.42 -4.20
C THR A 12 4.54 -12.36 -5.62
N THR A 13 4.76 -13.56 -6.19
CA THR A 13 5.27 -13.68 -7.55
C THR A 13 4.23 -13.23 -8.56
N ASP A 14 4.65 -12.40 -9.51
CA ASP A 14 3.80 -11.99 -10.63
C ASP A 14 3.61 -13.21 -11.54
N PRO A 15 2.39 -13.72 -11.70
CA PRO A 15 2.16 -14.91 -12.53
C PRO A 15 2.41 -14.67 -14.01
N THR A 16 2.40 -13.41 -14.46
CA THR A 16 2.65 -13.09 -15.86
C THR A 16 4.14 -13.19 -16.21
N THR A 17 5.00 -12.70 -15.33
CA THR A 17 6.45 -12.63 -15.59
C THR A 17 7.24 -13.71 -14.85
N GLY A 18 6.66 -14.34 -13.83
CA GLY A 18 7.35 -15.27 -12.95
C GLY A 18 8.31 -14.58 -11.99
N ARG A 19 8.30 -13.27 -11.92
CA ARG A 19 9.21 -12.49 -11.08
C ARG A 19 8.56 -12.12 -9.76
N THR A 20 9.33 -12.26 -8.68
CA THR A 20 8.91 -11.81 -7.35
C THR A 20 9.59 -10.48 -7.06
N PRO A 21 8.84 -9.43 -6.73
CA PRO A 21 9.47 -8.13 -6.41
C PRO A 21 10.28 -8.23 -5.11
N THR A 22 11.27 -7.36 -4.97
CA THR A 22 11.97 -7.19 -3.71
C THR A 22 11.06 -6.47 -2.73
N GLU A 23 11.37 -6.53 -1.43
CA GLU A 23 10.62 -5.78 -0.42
C GLU A 23 10.64 -4.29 -0.70
N HIS A 24 11.81 -3.75 -1.10
CA HIS A 24 11.95 -2.36 -1.47
C HIS A 24 11.01 -1.98 -2.63
N GLU A 25 10.98 -2.80 -3.67
CA GLU A 25 10.09 -2.57 -4.81
C GLU A 25 8.62 -2.60 -4.40
N ARG A 26 8.26 -3.53 -3.51
CA ARG A 26 6.89 -3.66 -3.04
C ARG A 26 6.46 -2.44 -2.21
N ILE A 27 7.35 -1.94 -1.37
CA ILE A 27 7.07 -0.73 -0.57
C ILE A 27 6.86 0.46 -1.50
N LYS A 28 7.72 0.63 -2.49
CA LYS A 28 7.57 1.72 -3.46
C LYS A 28 6.29 1.58 -4.28
N ALA A 29 5.93 0.35 -4.65
CA ALA A 29 4.68 0.08 -5.36
C ALA A 29 3.46 0.44 -4.50
N THR A 30 3.52 0.16 -3.20
CA THR A 30 2.44 0.51 -2.27
C THR A 30 2.20 2.01 -2.24
N VAL A 31 3.26 2.80 -2.17
CA VAL A 31 3.15 4.27 -2.20
C VAL A 31 2.59 4.74 -3.55
N ALA A 32 3.07 4.16 -4.64
CA ALA A 32 2.60 4.52 -5.99
C ALA A 32 1.11 4.20 -6.16
N ILE A 33 0.66 3.06 -5.64
CA ILE A 33 -0.75 2.66 -5.68
C ILE A 33 -1.61 3.66 -4.90
N ALA A 34 -1.18 4.08 -3.72
CA ALA A 34 -1.91 5.04 -2.92
C ALA A 34 -2.02 6.41 -3.61
N LYS A 35 -0.94 6.87 -4.22
CA LYS A 35 -0.94 8.11 -4.98
C LYS A 35 -1.86 8.02 -6.18
N LYS A 36 -1.86 6.88 -6.87
CA LYS A 36 -2.76 6.66 -8.00
C LYS A 36 -4.22 6.62 -7.56
N ALA A 37 -4.49 6.01 -6.40
CA ALA A 37 -5.83 5.97 -5.83
C ALA A 37 -6.37 7.39 -5.62
N GLU A 38 -5.57 8.29 -5.07
CA GLU A 38 -5.98 9.69 -4.91
C GLU A 38 -6.21 10.36 -6.26
N GLU A 39 -5.30 10.13 -7.20
CA GLU A 39 -5.38 10.73 -8.55
C GLU A 39 -6.69 10.38 -9.25
N ILE A 40 -7.14 9.13 -9.13
CA ILE A 40 -8.38 8.69 -9.80
C ILE A 40 -9.63 8.92 -8.96
N GLY A 41 -9.52 9.57 -7.80
CA GLY A 41 -10.65 9.99 -7.00
C GLY A 41 -11.17 9.00 -5.98
N LEU A 42 -10.38 8.00 -5.59
CA LEU A 42 -10.76 7.11 -4.50
C LEU A 42 -10.65 7.85 -3.16
N ASP A 43 -11.43 7.39 -2.17
CA ASP A 43 -11.57 8.09 -0.90
C ASP A 43 -10.62 7.59 0.19
N VAL A 44 -10.27 6.30 0.17
CA VAL A 44 -9.62 5.63 1.30
C VAL A 44 -8.49 4.72 0.82
N PHE A 45 -7.39 4.74 1.56
CA PHE A 45 -6.33 3.73 1.45
C PHE A 45 -6.09 3.14 2.82
N ALA A 46 -6.23 1.81 2.96
CA ALA A 46 -6.06 1.11 4.22
C ALA A 46 -4.99 0.04 4.10
N THR A 47 -4.26 -0.20 5.18
CA THR A 47 -3.27 -1.26 5.24
C THR A 47 -3.39 -2.04 6.53
N GLY A 48 -3.14 -3.36 6.45
CA GLY A 48 -3.03 -4.21 7.62
C GLY A 48 -1.60 -4.26 8.13
N GLU A 49 -1.39 -4.96 9.23
CA GLU A 49 -0.09 -5.11 9.86
C GLU A 49 0.32 -6.58 9.92
N HIS A 50 1.51 -6.91 9.38
CA HIS A 50 2.06 -8.26 9.41
C HIS A 50 3.57 -8.18 9.68
N HIS A 51 4.08 -9.11 10.50
CA HIS A 51 5.46 -9.06 10.99
C HIS A 51 6.34 -10.19 10.48
N ASN A 52 5.85 -11.00 9.57
CA ASN A 52 6.59 -12.15 9.05
C ASN A 52 6.51 -12.23 7.53
N PRO A 53 7.50 -12.83 6.88
CA PRO A 53 7.43 -13.03 5.43
C PRO A 53 6.18 -13.84 5.06
N PRO A 54 5.58 -13.61 3.90
CA PRO A 54 6.02 -12.73 2.82
C PRO A 54 5.37 -11.34 2.83
N PHE A 55 5.33 -10.69 3.96
CA PHE A 55 4.68 -9.37 4.10
C PHE A 55 5.70 -8.29 4.44
N VAL A 56 5.43 -7.06 3.99
CA VAL A 56 6.27 -5.89 4.28
C VAL A 56 5.57 -4.83 5.12
N ALA A 57 4.30 -5.05 5.47
CA ALA A 57 3.52 -4.08 6.24
C ALA A 57 3.71 -4.28 7.75
N SER A 58 4.96 -4.30 8.23
CA SER A 58 5.26 -4.49 9.64
C SER A 58 5.07 -3.21 10.46
N ASN A 59 5.13 -2.05 9.83
CA ASN A 59 4.87 -0.77 10.48
C ASN A 59 3.97 0.07 9.59
N PRO A 60 2.65 -0.21 9.59
CA PRO A 60 1.73 0.50 8.70
C PRO A 60 1.65 1.99 8.99
N THR A 61 1.84 2.41 10.24
CA THR A 61 1.83 3.83 10.61
C THR A 61 2.91 4.61 9.86
N ALA A 62 4.11 4.06 9.77
CA ALA A 62 5.21 4.70 9.04
C ALA A 62 4.90 4.81 7.54
N THR A 63 4.36 3.74 6.95
CA THR A 63 3.96 3.74 5.55
C THR A 63 2.86 4.77 5.29
N LEU A 64 1.83 4.78 6.14
CA LEU A 64 0.71 5.72 6.00
C LEU A 64 1.17 7.17 6.18
N ALA A 65 2.08 7.43 7.10
CA ALA A 65 2.62 8.78 7.30
C ALA A 65 3.33 9.28 6.04
N TYR A 66 4.12 8.41 5.41
CA TYR A 66 4.79 8.78 4.17
C TYR A 66 3.79 9.04 3.04
N ILE A 67 2.80 8.18 2.92
CA ILE A 67 1.73 8.35 1.94
C ILE A 67 0.99 9.66 2.20
N GLY A 68 0.71 9.95 3.47
CA GLY A 68 0.06 11.20 3.87
C GLY A 68 0.83 12.44 3.43
N ALA A 69 2.17 12.38 3.44
CA ALA A 69 3.01 13.47 2.96
C ALA A 69 2.97 13.62 1.44
N GLN A 70 2.54 12.59 0.72
CA GLN A 70 2.50 12.57 -0.74
C GLN A 70 1.09 12.77 -1.31
N THR A 71 0.08 12.86 -0.45
CA THR A 71 -1.33 12.96 -0.85
C THR A 71 -1.99 14.13 -0.11
N GLU A 72 -3.17 14.54 -0.56
CA GLU A 72 -3.87 15.70 0.03
C GLU A 72 -5.24 15.35 0.61
N ASN A 73 -5.99 14.47 -0.06
CA ASN A 73 -7.39 14.21 0.30
C ASN A 73 -7.69 12.76 0.70
N LEU A 74 -6.75 11.86 0.48
CA LEU A 74 -6.96 10.44 0.74
C LEU A 74 -7.03 10.16 2.24
N SER A 75 -8.08 9.48 2.69
CA SER A 75 -8.16 9.01 4.07
C SER A 75 -7.27 7.78 4.26
N LEU A 76 -6.47 7.78 5.30
CA LEU A 76 -5.50 6.72 5.54
C LEU A 76 -5.91 5.95 6.80
N ILE A 77 -5.98 4.62 6.68
CA ILE A 77 -6.48 3.76 7.75
C ILE A 77 -5.52 2.61 8.01
N HIS A 78 -5.21 2.40 9.29
CA HIS A 78 -4.53 1.21 9.78
C HIS A 78 -5.56 0.25 10.36
N ILE A 79 -5.59 -0.95 9.83
CA ILE A 79 -6.51 -1.99 10.29
C ILE A 79 -5.74 -3.08 11.03
#